data_bd1006a6ef02deab46c6f041de186c0e
#
_entry.id   bd1006a6ef02deab46c6f041de186c0e
#
_cell.length_a   1.000
_cell.length_b   1.000
_cell.length_c   1.000
_cell.angle_alpha   90.00
_cell.angle_beta   90.00
_cell.angle_gamma   90.00
#
_symmetry.space_group_name_H-M   'P 1'
#
loop_
_entity.id
_entity.type
_entity.pdbx_description
1 polymer ?
#
loop_
_entity_poly.entity_id
_entity_poly.type
_entity_poly.pdbx_seq_one_letter_code
_entity_poly.pdbx_strand_id
1 'polypeptide(L)'
;MDNLLKAFLRSDHAGEVGAVYIYKGILKIAKDPELVNFSKRHLATEESHLQKIERVLPKKDRSKLVWLWKVAGFLLGFLPALFVQKLSLLL
;
A
#
# COMPACT_ATOMS: atom_id res chain seq x y z
N MET A 1 -23.78 -9.70 7.81
CA MET A 1 -22.62 -10.25 7.09
C MET A 1 -22.07 -11.44 7.85
N ASP A 2 -21.81 -12.50 7.15
CA ASP A 2 -21.19 -13.73 7.67
C ASP A 2 -19.84 -13.44 8.32
N ASN A 3 -19.54 -14.10 9.45
CA ASN A 3 -18.28 -13.90 10.17
C ASN A 3 -17.05 -14.32 9.36
N LEU A 4 -17.17 -15.36 8.56
CA LEU A 4 -16.09 -15.81 7.68
C LEU A 4 -15.81 -14.77 6.60
N LEU A 5 -16.85 -14.22 6.00
CA LEU A 5 -16.75 -13.18 4.99
C LEU A 5 -16.13 -11.91 5.59
N LYS A 6 -16.54 -11.53 6.81
CA LYS A 6 -15.93 -10.39 7.51
C LYS A 6 -14.44 -10.59 7.73
N ALA A 7 -14.04 -11.78 8.17
CA ALA A 7 -12.62 -12.07 8.42
C ALA A 7 -11.83 -11.99 7.12
N PHE A 8 -12.40 -12.51 6.03
CA PHE A 8 -11.77 -12.45 4.71
C PHE A 8 -11.60 -11.01 4.24
N LEU A 9 -12.65 -10.21 4.33
CA LEU A 9 -12.62 -8.81 3.91
C LEU A 9 -11.70 -7.97 4.80
N ARG A 10 -11.62 -8.29 6.09
CA ARG A 10 -10.69 -7.60 7.01
C ARG A 10 -9.24 -7.83 6.62
N SER A 11 -8.92 -9.07 6.29
CA SER A 11 -7.56 -9.43 5.83
C SER A 11 -7.24 -8.75 4.50
N ASP A 12 -8.19 -8.79 3.56
CA ASP A 12 -8.04 -8.18 2.24
C ASP A 12 -7.87 -6.65 2.36
N HIS A 13 -8.67 -6.02 3.23
CA HIS A 13 -8.57 -4.59 3.50
C HIS A 13 -7.17 -4.22 4.02
N ALA A 14 -6.67 -4.96 5.01
CA ALA A 14 -5.35 -4.69 5.58
C ALA A 14 -4.25 -4.83 4.52
N GLY A 15 -4.34 -5.87 3.68
CA GLY A 15 -3.40 -6.08 2.58
C GLY A 15 -3.42 -4.96 1.56
N GLU A 16 -4.61 -4.47 1.20
CA GLU A 16 -4.74 -3.35 0.27
C GLU A 16 -4.19 -2.04 0.86
N VAL A 17 -4.42 -1.81 2.15
CA VAL A 17 -3.82 -0.65 2.85
C VAL A 17 -2.30 -0.73 2.76
N GLY A 18 -1.73 -1.91 3.03
CA GLY A 18 -0.29 -2.11 2.91
C GLY A 18 0.22 -1.82 1.51
N ALA A 19 -0.46 -2.33 0.49
CA ALA A 19 -0.10 -2.12 -0.91
C ALA A 19 -0.12 -0.62 -1.28
N VAL A 20 -1.17 0.10 -0.89
CA VAL A 20 -1.28 1.54 -1.13
C VAL A 20 -0.06 2.27 -0.54
N TYR A 21 0.33 1.92 0.68
CA TYR A 21 1.43 2.59 1.36
C TYR A 21 2.80 2.19 0.80
N ILE A 22 2.94 0.98 0.23
CA ILE A 22 4.16 0.61 -0.51
C ILE A 22 4.40 1.60 -1.65
N TYR A 23 3.38 1.85 -2.47
CA TYR A 23 3.53 2.78 -3.59
C TYR A 23 3.73 4.22 -3.12
N LYS A 24 3.07 4.63 -2.02
CA LYS A 24 3.32 5.95 -1.43
C LYS A 24 4.77 6.08 -0.95
N GLY A 25 5.31 5.02 -0.37
CA GLY A 25 6.71 5.00 0.07
C GLY A 25 7.69 5.13 -1.10
N ILE A 26 7.45 4.38 -2.17
CA ILE A 26 8.26 4.47 -3.39
C ILE A 26 8.22 5.89 -3.95
N LEU A 27 7.02 6.45 -4.08
CA LEU A 27 6.83 7.78 -4.67
C LEU A 27 7.43 8.89 -3.85
N LYS A 28 7.66 8.67 -2.55
CA LYS A 28 8.26 9.67 -1.68
C LYS A 28 9.70 9.99 -2.09
N ILE A 29 10.43 9.00 -2.60
CA ILE A 29 11.86 9.14 -2.89
C ILE A 29 12.23 8.88 -4.35
N ALA A 30 11.43 8.13 -5.10
CA ALA A 30 11.75 7.72 -6.46
C ALA A 30 11.82 8.92 -7.40
N LYS A 31 12.85 8.93 -8.25
CA LYS A 31 13.06 9.97 -9.27
C LYS A 31 13.07 9.40 -10.68
N ASP A 32 13.33 8.10 -10.82
CA ASP A 32 13.29 7.47 -12.13
C ASP A 32 11.88 7.56 -12.74
N PRO A 33 11.72 8.14 -13.94
CA PRO A 33 10.41 8.36 -14.54
C PRO A 33 9.59 7.08 -14.74
N GLU A 34 10.23 5.96 -15.10
CA GLU A 34 9.52 4.70 -15.29
C GLU A 34 8.97 4.17 -13.97
N LEU A 35 9.79 4.21 -12.92
CA LEU A 35 9.38 3.77 -11.59
C LEU A 35 8.27 4.67 -11.04
N VAL A 36 8.39 5.98 -11.22
CA VAL A 36 7.38 6.94 -10.78
C VAL A 36 6.05 6.67 -11.50
N ASN A 37 6.08 6.51 -12.82
CA ASN A 37 4.86 6.27 -13.60
C ASN A 37 4.21 4.94 -13.26
N PHE A 38 5.02 3.88 -13.11
CA PHE A 38 4.55 2.55 -12.68
C PHE A 38 3.85 2.66 -11.32
N SER A 39 4.52 3.30 -10.36
CA SER A 39 4.01 3.41 -8.99
C SER A 39 2.73 4.24 -8.92
N LYS A 40 2.63 5.32 -9.69
CA LYS A 40 1.41 6.12 -9.75
C LYS A 40 0.22 5.33 -10.29
N ARG A 41 0.43 4.54 -11.36
CA ARG A 41 -0.64 3.73 -11.93
C ARG A 41 -1.12 2.66 -10.96
N HIS A 42 -0.18 1.98 -10.31
CA HIS A 42 -0.53 0.93 -9.35
C HIS A 42 -1.15 1.50 -8.09
N LEU A 43 -0.68 2.67 -7.62
CA LEU A 43 -1.30 3.36 -6.50
C LEU A 43 -2.77 3.65 -6.80
N ALA A 44 -3.06 4.19 -7.97
CA ALA A 44 -4.45 4.50 -8.36
C ALA A 44 -5.32 3.25 -8.37
N THR A 45 -4.81 2.13 -8.88
CA THR A 45 -5.51 0.85 -8.91
C THR A 45 -5.78 0.33 -7.50
N GLU A 46 -4.77 0.36 -6.63
CA GLU A 46 -4.91 -0.14 -5.25
C GLU A 46 -5.84 0.75 -4.43
N GLU A 47 -5.78 2.07 -4.63
CA GLU A 47 -6.72 2.97 -3.98
C GLU A 47 -8.16 2.72 -4.41
N SER A 48 -8.38 2.39 -5.67
CA SER A 48 -9.70 2.03 -6.18
C SER A 48 -10.22 0.74 -5.53
N HIS A 49 -9.36 -0.28 -5.43
CA HIS A 49 -9.69 -1.55 -4.74
C HIS A 49 -10.03 -1.29 -3.27
N LEU A 50 -9.21 -0.49 -2.60
CA LEU A 50 -9.41 -0.15 -1.19
C LEU A 50 -10.75 0.52 -0.97
N GLN A 51 -11.11 1.49 -1.82
CA GLN A 51 -12.40 2.18 -1.72
C GLN A 51 -13.58 1.21 -1.86
N LYS A 52 -13.48 0.24 -2.76
CA LYS A 52 -14.53 -0.77 -2.96
C LYS A 52 -14.71 -1.63 -1.72
N ILE A 53 -13.61 -2.07 -1.10
CA ILE A 53 -13.67 -2.86 0.13
C ILE A 53 -14.25 -2.02 1.26
N GLU A 54 -13.86 -0.76 1.37
CA GLU A 54 -14.33 0.14 2.44
C GLU A 54 -15.82 0.45 2.34
N ARG A 55 -16.41 0.32 1.15
CA ARG A 55 -17.87 0.49 1.00
C ARG A 55 -18.65 -0.66 1.62
N VAL A 56 -18.06 -1.85 1.69
CA VAL A 56 -18.77 -3.04 2.20
C VAL A 56 -18.28 -3.48 3.58
N LEU A 57 -17.14 -2.96 4.04
CA LEU A 57 -16.58 -3.33 5.34
C LEU A 57 -16.64 -2.12 6.27
N PRO A 58 -17.59 -2.08 7.23
CA PRO A 58 -17.68 -0.96 8.17
C PRO A 58 -16.38 -0.77 8.95
N LYS A 59 -16.12 0.47 9.34
CA LYS A 59 -14.88 0.85 10.03
C LYS A 59 -14.63 -0.01 11.28
N LYS A 60 -15.70 -0.34 12.02
CA LYS A 60 -15.60 -1.18 13.24
C LYS A 60 -15.12 -2.59 12.95
N ASP A 61 -15.29 -3.09 11.73
CA ASP A 61 -14.93 -4.46 11.34
C ASP A 61 -13.55 -4.56 10.68
N ARG A 62 -12.86 -3.42 10.50
CA ARG A 62 -11.51 -3.38 9.93
C ARG A 62 -10.47 -3.75 10.97
N SER A 63 -9.29 -4.18 10.51
CA SER A 63 -8.21 -4.54 11.41
C SER A 63 -7.81 -3.37 12.31
N LYS A 64 -7.61 -3.64 13.60
CA LYS A 64 -7.08 -2.65 14.54
C LYS A 64 -5.58 -2.40 14.32
N LEU A 65 -4.94 -3.23 13.50
CA LEU A 65 -3.52 -3.10 13.17
C LEU A 65 -3.30 -2.41 11.83
N VAL A 66 -4.31 -1.72 11.29
CA VAL A 66 -4.18 -1.01 10.01
C VAL A 66 -3.02 -0.02 10.04
N TRP A 67 -2.82 0.69 11.16
CA TRP A 67 -1.70 1.62 11.31
C TRP A 67 -0.34 0.93 11.11
N LEU A 68 -0.23 -0.32 11.58
CA LEU A 68 0.99 -1.11 11.40
C LEU A 68 1.22 -1.45 9.92
N TRP A 69 0.13 -1.80 9.21
CA TRP A 69 0.21 -2.07 7.77
C TRP A 69 0.62 -0.83 6.99
N LYS A 70 0.15 0.35 7.42
CA LYS A 70 0.55 1.63 6.81
C LYS A 70 2.04 1.88 6.98
N VAL A 71 2.55 1.74 8.19
CA VAL A 71 3.97 1.96 8.50
C VAL A 71 4.83 0.93 7.76
N ALA A 72 4.49 -0.34 7.89
CA ALA A 72 5.24 -1.41 7.24
C ALA A 72 5.23 -1.27 5.72
N GLY A 73 4.08 -0.98 5.13
CA GLY A 73 3.96 -0.77 3.70
C GLY A 73 4.81 0.40 3.22
N PHE A 74 4.71 1.53 3.91
CA PHE A 74 5.51 2.71 3.55
C PHE A 74 7.01 2.40 3.58
N LEU A 75 7.49 1.75 4.63
CA LEU A 75 8.90 1.41 4.76
C LEU A 75 9.35 0.39 3.71
N LEU A 76 8.49 -0.60 3.39
CA LEU A 76 8.79 -1.58 2.36
C LEU A 76 8.91 -0.96 0.96
N GLY A 77 8.24 0.15 0.72
CA GLY A 77 8.41 0.90 -0.52
C GLY A 77 9.57 1.88 -0.47
N PHE A 78 9.65 2.65 0.61
CA PHE A 78 10.62 3.75 0.75
C PHE A 78 12.07 3.23 0.83
N LEU A 79 12.34 2.26 1.71
CA LEU A 79 13.72 1.82 1.96
C LEU A 79 14.37 1.16 0.74
N PRO A 80 13.72 0.21 0.04
CA PRO A 80 14.30 -0.33 -1.19
C PRO A 80 14.49 0.73 -2.27
N ALA A 81 13.54 1.64 -2.45
CA ALA A 81 13.66 2.71 -3.44
C ALA A 81 14.81 3.65 -3.13
N LEU A 82 15.00 3.98 -1.86
CA LEU A 82 16.13 4.80 -1.40
C LEU A 82 17.45 4.09 -1.67
N PHE A 83 17.53 2.79 -1.37
CA PHE A 83 18.73 1.98 -1.60
C PHE A 83 19.11 1.95 -3.06
N VAL A 84 18.14 1.65 -3.94
CA VAL A 84 18.37 1.58 -5.38
C VAL A 84 18.84 2.93 -5.93
N GLN A 85 18.24 4.02 -5.45
CA GLN A 85 18.59 5.36 -5.89
C GLN A 85 20.01 5.74 -5.46
N LYS A 86 20.42 5.39 -4.24
CA LYS A 86 21.78 5.62 -3.76
C LYS A 86 22.79 4.77 -4.52
N LEU A 87 22.44 3.53 -4.81
CA LEU A 87 23.28 2.65 -5.59
C LEU A 87 23.52 3.21 -7.01
N SER A 88 22.48 3.79 -7.60
CA SER A 88 22.58 4.44 -8.91
C SER A 88 23.58 5.58 -8.91
N LEU A 89 23.70 6.33 -7.81
CA LEU A 89 24.66 7.42 -7.67
C LEU A 89 26.11 6.92 -7.61
N LEU A 90 26.32 5.67 -7.19
CA LEU A 90 27.64 5.08 -7.09
C LEU A 90 28.12 4.44 -8.41
N LEU A 91 27.21 4.14 -9.30
CA LEU A 91 27.48 3.52 -10.57
C LEU A 91 27.60 4.52 -11.70
#